data_74785eba1f7d8da8bdd565848f35fe92
#
_entry.id   74785eba1f7d8da8bdd565848f35fe92
#
_cell.length_a   1.000
_cell.length_b   1.000
_cell.length_c   1.000
_cell.angle_alpha   90.00
_cell.angle_beta   90.00
_cell.angle_gamma   90.00
#
_symmetry.space_group_name_H-M   'P 1'
#
loop_
_entity.id
_entity.type
_entity.pdbx_description
1 polymer ?
#
loop_
_entity_poly.entity_id
_entity_poly.type
_entity_poly.pdbx_seq_one_letter_code
_entity_poly.pdbx_strand_id
1 'polypeptide(L)'
;MTASRVADWHAVLESGDPTSLHALLAEDACFHSPVVHRPQQGRELTALYLGAAFRVFAGTDFRYVREIVNDADACLEFTATIDGIVVNG
;
A
#
# COMPACT_ATOMS: atom_id res chain seq x y z
N MET A 1 15.59 7.64 -3.20
CA MET A 1 16.06 6.46 -2.45
C MET A 1 14.88 5.74 -1.83
N THR A 2 14.95 4.43 -1.72
CA THR A 2 13.83 3.60 -1.25
C THR A 2 13.38 3.97 0.17
N ALA A 3 14.33 4.25 1.08
CA ALA A 3 13.98 4.62 2.45
C ALA A 3 13.14 5.90 2.52
N SER A 4 13.44 6.92 1.67
CA SER A 4 12.64 8.14 1.57
C SER A 4 11.24 7.84 1.04
N ARG A 5 11.12 6.94 0.07
CA ARG A 5 9.83 6.55 -0.50
C ARG A 5 8.98 5.79 0.51
N VAL A 6 9.60 4.96 1.35
CA VAL A 6 8.89 4.28 2.43
C VAL A 6 8.35 5.29 3.45
N ALA A 7 9.12 6.31 3.80
CA ALA A 7 8.66 7.37 4.68
C ALA A 7 7.47 8.14 4.07
N ASP A 8 7.53 8.45 2.78
CA ASP A 8 6.43 9.09 2.07
C ASP A 8 5.18 8.19 2.05
N TRP A 9 5.37 6.90 1.87
CA TRP A 9 4.29 5.92 1.92
C TRP A 9 3.58 5.93 3.27
N HIS A 10 4.35 5.90 4.36
CA HIS A 10 3.78 5.97 5.70
C HIS A 10 3.01 7.28 5.92
N ALA A 11 3.53 8.40 5.41
CA ALA A 11 2.88 9.69 5.54
C ALA A 11 1.51 9.71 4.84
N VAL A 12 1.41 9.10 3.66
CA VAL A 12 0.14 8.97 2.94
C VAL A 12 -0.86 8.15 3.74
N LEU A 13 -0.43 7.03 4.31
CA LEU A 13 -1.30 6.19 5.15
C LEU A 13 -1.78 6.92 6.39
N GLU A 14 -0.89 7.63 7.07
CA GLU A 14 -1.23 8.38 8.29
C GLU A 14 -2.18 9.54 7.99
N SER A 15 -2.07 10.17 6.82
CA SER A 15 -2.96 11.26 6.43
C SER A 15 -4.40 10.80 6.20
N GLY A 16 -4.59 9.53 5.87
CA GLY A 16 -5.90 8.99 5.51
C GLY A 16 -6.44 9.49 4.19
N ASP A 17 -5.63 10.20 3.41
CA ASP A 17 -6.02 10.79 2.12
C ASP A 17 -5.33 10.06 0.96
N PRO A 18 -6.05 9.17 0.24
CA PRO A 18 -5.45 8.42 -0.86
C PRO A 18 -5.15 9.26 -2.10
N THR A 19 -5.59 10.51 -2.15
CA THR A 19 -5.35 11.35 -3.34
C THR A 19 -3.87 11.67 -3.53
N SER A 20 -3.09 11.74 -2.46
CA SER A 20 -1.65 11.98 -2.54
C SER A 20 -0.86 10.74 -3.00
N LEU A 21 -1.49 9.59 -3.05
CA LEU A 21 -0.86 8.34 -3.46
C LEU A 21 -0.42 8.39 -4.93
N HIS A 22 -1.21 9.01 -5.79
CA HIS A 22 -0.93 9.12 -7.22
C HIS A 22 0.45 9.76 -7.48
N ALA A 23 0.77 10.82 -6.74
CA ALA A 23 2.06 11.52 -6.91
C ALA A 23 3.26 10.68 -6.46
N LEU A 24 3.03 9.71 -5.58
CA LEU A 24 4.08 8.83 -5.05
C LEU A 24 4.42 7.70 -6.02
N LEU A 25 3.50 7.31 -6.88
CA LEU A 25 3.65 6.17 -7.77
C LEU A 25 4.38 6.55 -9.06
N ALA A 26 5.21 5.64 -9.57
CA ALA A 26 5.82 5.77 -10.89
C ALA A 26 4.75 5.65 -11.98
N GLU A 27 5.02 6.23 -13.16
CA GLU A 27 4.08 6.17 -14.29
C GLU A 27 3.82 4.73 -14.75
N ASP A 28 4.83 3.88 -14.66
CA ASP A 28 4.77 2.47 -15.04
C ASP A 28 4.53 1.54 -13.82
N ALA A 29 4.05 2.09 -12.71
CA ALA A 29 3.74 1.28 -11.54
C ALA A 29 2.77 0.16 -11.91
N CYS A 30 2.95 -1.00 -11.28
CA CYS A 30 2.09 -2.15 -11.48
C CYS A 30 1.72 -2.74 -10.12
N PHE A 31 0.44 -3.01 -9.94
CA PHE A 31 -0.05 -3.61 -8.71
C PHE A 31 -0.42 -5.07 -8.95
N HIS A 32 0.17 -5.95 -8.15
CA HIS A 32 -0.14 -7.38 -8.15
C HIS A 32 -0.90 -7.71 -6.86
N SER A 33 -2.13 -8.21 -7.01
CA SER A 33 -2.96 -8.60 -5.87
C SER A 33 -3.19 -10.10 -5.88
N PRO A 34 -3.18 -10.77 -4.72
CA PRO A 34 -3.50 -12.19 -4.66
C PRO A 34 -4.97 -12.49 -4.98
N VAL A 35 -5.85 -11.49 -4.90
CA VAL A 35 -7.29 -11.65 -5.17
C VAL A 35 -7.67 -11.29 -6.60
N VAL A 36 -6.85 -10.52 -7.30
CA VAL A 36 -7.09 -10.13 -8.69
C VAL A 36 -6.01 -10.77 -9.55
N HIS A 37 -6.40 -11.71 -10.39
CA HIS A 37 -5.44 -12.52 -11.16
C HIS A 37 -4.70 -11.75 -12.24
N ARG A 38 -5.23 -10.60 -12.65
CA ARG A 38 -4.63 -9.77 -13.69
C ARG A 38 -3.86 -8.62 -13.04
N PRO A 39 -2.59 -8.38 -13.40
CA PRO A 39 -1.84 -7.23 -12.89
C PRO A 39 -2.52 -5.92 -13.26
N GLN A 40 -2.52 -4.98 -12.33
CA GLN A 40 -3.05 -3.63 -12.54
C GLN A 40 -1.92 -2.75 -13.01
N GLN A 41 -1.85 -2.48 -14.30
CA GLN A 41 -0.73 -1.76 -14.91
C GLN A 41 -1.01 -0.27 -15.02
N GLY A 42 0.01 0.55 -14.74
CA GLY A 42 -0.04 1.98 -14.85
C GLY A 42 -0.38 2.66 -13.54
N ARG A 43 0.07 3.90 -13.41
CA ARG A 43 -0.11 4.72 -12.21
C ARG A 43 -1.57 4.90 -11.84
N GLU A 44 -2.41 5.21 -12.82
CA GLU A 44 -3.83 5.51 -12.59
C GLU A 44 -4.56 4.30 -12.00
N LEU A 45 -4.39 3.14 -12.62
CA LEU A 45 -5.07 1.93 -12.17
C LEU A 45 -4.51 1.45 -10.84
N THR A 46 -3.19 1.52 -10.66
CA THR A 46 -2.53 1.17 -9.41
C THR A 46 -3.04 2.05 -8.26
N ALA A 47 -3.13 3.36 -8.48
CA ALA A 47 -3.64 4.29 -7.47
C ALA A 47 -5.09 3.98 -7.11
N LEU A 48 -5.92 3.61 -8.10
CA LEU A 48 -7.32 3.26 -7.86
C LEU A 48 -7.44 2.03 -6.95
N TYR A 49 -6.69 0.98 -7.23
CA TYR A 49 -6.76 -0.26 -6.44
C TYR A 49 -6.16 -0.09 -5.05
N LEU A 50 -5.04 0.62 -4.92
CA LEU A 50 -4.44 0.90 -3.62
C LEU A 50 -5.32 1.82 -2.77
N GLY A 51 -5.96 2.81 -3.40
CA GLY A 51 -6.91 3.68 -2.71
C GLY A 51 -8.10 2.91 -2.16
N ALA A 52 -8.61 1.95 -2.91
CA ALA A 52 -9.68 1.06 -2.45
C ALA A 52 -9.23 0.21 -1.26
N ALA A 53 -8.01 -0.33 -1.30
CA ALA A 53 -7.44 -1.09 -0.20
C ALA A 53 -7.29 -0.23 1.06
N PHE A 54 -6.85 1.01 0.92
CA PHE A 54 -6.74 1.93 2.06
C PHE A 54 -8.09 2.15 2.73
N ARG A 55 -9.18 2.26 1.96
CA ARG A 55 -10.54 2.41 2.50
C ARG A 55 -10.99 1.18 3.27
N VAL A 56 -10.64 0.00 2.79
CA VAL A 56 -10.95 -1.25 3.49
C VAL A 56 -10.26 -1.31 4.84
N PHE A 57 -9.00 -0.88 4.92
CA PHE A 57 -8.23 -0.94 6.15
C PHE A 57 -8.46 0.25 7.08
N ALA A 58 -9.04 1.36 6.58
CA ALA A 58 -9.31 2.54 7.39
C ALA A 58 -10.25 2.19 8.55
N GLY A 59 -9.92 2.66 9.74
CA GLY A 59 -10.72 2.37 10.94
C GLY A 59 -10.50 1.00 11.55
N THR A 60 -9.67 0.16 10.94
CA THR A 60 -9.28 -1.13 11.52
C THR A 60 -8.02 -0.98 12.36
N ASP A 61 -7.56 -2.09 12.94
CA ASP A 61 -6.30 -2.14 13.68
C ASP A 61 -5.08 -2.36 12.78
N PHE A 62 -5.17 -1.93 11.52
CA PHE A 62 -4.09 -2.04 10.53
C PHE A 62 -2.79 -1.46 11.10
N ARG A 63 -1.71 -2.25 11.00
CA ARG A 63 -0.37 -1.80 11.38
C ARG A 63 0.70 -2.61 10.66
N TYR A 64 1.84 -1.98 10.43
CA TYR A 64 3.02 -2.68 9.95
C TYR A 64 3.72 -3.35 11.12
N VAL A 65 4.08 -4.61 10.95
CA VAL A 65 4.75 -5.42 12.00
C VAL A 65 6.20 -5.68 11.66
N ARG A 66 6.61 -5.52 10.40
CA ARG A 66 8.00 -5.67 10.00
C ARG A 66 8.26 -4.93 8.70
N GLU A 67 9.43 -4.32 8.60
CA GLU A 67 9.89 -3.65 7.39
C GLU A 67 11.31 -4.08 7.07
N ILE A 68 11.53 -4.41 5.79
CA ILE A 68 12.86 -4.71 5.26
C ILE A 68 13.07 -3.79 4.08
N VAL A 69 14.11 -2.95 4.15
CA VAL A 69 14.37 -1.91 3.15
C VAL A 69 15.83 -1.99 2.73
N ASN A 70 16.07 -1.98 1.42
CA ASN A 70 17.41 -1.80 0.87
C ASN A 70 17.40 -0.64 -0.12
N ASP A 71 18.47 -0.49 -0.93
CA ASP A 71 18.59 0.66 -1.84
C ASP A 71 17.56 0.65 -2.97
N ALA A 72 17.05 -0.52 -3.36
CA ALA A 72 16.16 -0.67 -4.52
C ALA A 72 14.76 -1.14 -4.17
N ASP A 73 14.61 -1.88 -3.07
CA ASP A 73 13.37 -2.58 -2.73
C ASP A 73 12.95 -2.36 -1.28
N ALA A 74 11.67 -2.53 -1.02
CA ALA A 74 11.13 -2.55 0.33
C ALA A 74 10.10 -3.67 0.45
N CYS A 75 10.08 -4.33 1.60
CA CYS A 75 9.05 -5.30 1.95
C CYS A 75 8.43 -4.84 3.27
N LEU A 76 7.13 -4.60 3.26
CA LEU A 76 6.37 -4.11 4.41
C LEU A 76 5.32 -5.15 4.76
N GLU A 77 5.49 -5.79 5.90
CA GLU A 77 4.52 -6.76 6.39
C GLU A 77 3.51 -6.07 7.32
N PHE A 78 2.23 -6.33 7.10
CA PHE A 78 1.19 -5.73 7.93
C PHE A 78 0.24 -6.78 8.49
N THR A 79 -0.47 -6.40 9.54
CA THR A 79 -1.63 -7.14 10.03
C THR A 79 -2.81 -6.19 10.22
N ALA A 80 -4.01 -6.74 10.08
CA ALA A 80 -5.26 -6.04 10.35
C ALA A 80 -6.33 -7.06 10.72
N THR A 81 -7.36 -6.60 11.44
CA THR A 81 -8.55 -7.42 11.72
C THR A 81 -9.73 -6.81 11.00
N ILE A 82 -10.36 -7.60 10.12
CA ILE A 82 -11.52 -7.17 9.33
C ILE A 82 -12.65 -8.16 9.60
N ASP A 83 -13.75 -7.66 10.16
CA ASP A 83 -14.93 -8.47 10.51
C ASP A 83 -14.55 -9.70 11.34
N GLY A 84 -13.64 -9.55 12.29
CA GLY A 84 -13.18 -10.61 13.18
C GLY A 84 -12.15 -11.55 12.58
N ILE A 85 -11.74 -11.32 11.32
CA ILE A 85 -10.75 -12.15 10.62
C ILE A 85 -9.41 -11.43 10.61
N VAL A 86 -8.36 -12.11 11.09
CA VAL A 86 -7.00 -11.57 11.06
C VAL A 86 -6.44 -11.74 9.65
N VAL A 87 -5.98 -10.62 9.10
CA VAL A 87 -5.34 -10.56 7.79
C VAL A 87 -3.87 -10.26 7.99
N ASN A 88 -3.01 -11.01 7.31
CA ASN A 88 -1.57 -10.77 7.28
C ASN A 88 -1.12 -10.67 5.82
N GLY A 89 -0.44 -9.60 5.51
CA GLY A 89 0.04 -9.36 4.15
C GLY A 89 1.42 -8.75 4.10
#